data_80e9f30d18f02dae143b81e363ac006f
#
_entry.id   80e9f30d18f02dae143b81e363ac006f
#
_cell.length_a   1.000
_cell.length_b   1.000
_cell.length_c   1.000
_cell.angle_alpha   90.00
_cell.angle_beta   90.00
_cell.angle_gamma   90.00
#
_symmetry.space_group_name_H-M   'P 1'
#
loop_
_entity.id
_entity.type
_entity.pdbx_description
1 polymer ?
#
loop_
_entity_poly.entity_id
_entity_poly.type
_entity_poly.pdbx_seq_one_letter_code
_entity_poly.pdbx_strand_id
1 'polypeptide(L)'
;MAFVAKGQSYTLALAIDGDTTYSQITDSLGAEAILLAQVTQFRKKGHLGATVDSYTVLGDTFYANLEKGKTYNFITIQNHNLTPGYLASGSSTLSLFSFIKLQKMILSSYEESGYPFAKIVLTNTQIEGDTLVSSLQFDPYLKFVYDTIVHLGNCQISSKYLSKYLDIQEGRPYSETNVKELDKKLRNLPLVRLKSASQVYFYRGKVRVVLKVDDVITDRVDGIIGMAPNSANSEDNSLLLTGELNLELNNLFKSGKQLEVHWRNYLKNSQKLDLAVTYPYLFNTKLGINGEFNLNKFDTIFVNIKSKISFRYQQKGNNYFQFYYQNINSNLLSADTSSVRAQKTIPNNNPYKIDNYGVALYQRDYDYLPNPRKGYSVLVDFAVGQKTVIRNSEINQVKFLNDQTNKFISIYDTLKLRSTRLNFSLNTAFFIPIGKRSTIHQKIDLNALFAKQIFFNELNNFGGYSTLRGFDENELFASKALSYTLEYRYFIGENSNVGLFANAAAIENTIQSDKFIYDIPYGFGAIANIQVGKGILNLAYALGSQQGNPLQLSKAKFHFGVVNYF
;
A
#
# COMPACT_ATOMS: atom_id res chain seq x y z
N MET A 1 35.62 -27.07 -5.15
CA MET A 1 36.09 -26.23 -6.27
C MET A 1 35.04 -26.30 -7.38
N ALA A 2 34.15 -25.36 -7.48
CA ALA A 2 33.22 -25.29 -8.59
C ALA A 2 33.87 -24.43 -9.68
N PHE A 3 34.16 -25.04 -10.79
CA PHE A 3 34.54 -24.35 -12.01
C PHE A 3 33.37 -23.51 -12.47
N VAL A 4 33.43 -22.22 -12.25
CA VAL A 4 32.58 -21.24 -12.97
C VAL A 4 33.13 -21.22 -14.39
N ALA A 5 32.40 -21.79 -15.33
CA ALA A 5 32.65 -21.61 -16.74
C ALA A 5 32.57 -20.12 -17.02
N LYS A 6 33.67 -19.45 -17.39
CA LYS A 6 33.67 -18.09 -17.94
C LYS A 6 32.79 -18.13 -19.18
N GLY A 7 31.62 -17.49 -19.16
CA GLY A 7 30.82 -17.31 -20.36
C GLY A 7 31.66 -16.56 -21.39
N GLN A 8 31.72 -17.10 -22.59
CA GLN A 8 32.40 -16.51 -23.72
C GLN A 8 31.74 -15.12 -23.95
N SER A 9 32.50 -14.04 -23.85
CA SER A 9 32.02 -12.69 -24.12
C SER A 9 32.36 -12.33 -25.55
N TYR A 10 31.38 -11.93 -26.30
CA TYR A 10 31.55 -11.48 -27.69
C TYR A 10 31.57 -9.95 -27.74
N THR A 11 32.11 -9.38 -28.81
CA THR A 11 32.12 -7.93 -29.05
C THR A 11 31.22 -7.63 -30.25
N LEU A 12 30.30 -6.64 -30.10
CA LEU A 12 29.56 -6.08 -31.22
C LEU A 12 30.29 -4.79 -31.67
N ALA A 13 30.81 -4.82 -32.87
CA ALA A 13 31.35 -3.65 -33.59
C ALA A 13 30.24 -3.10 -34.50
N LEU A 14 29.60 -2.02 -34.09
CA LEU A 14 28.50 -1.38 -34.80
C LEU A 14 28.99 -0.11 -35.51
N ALA A 15 29.03 -0.14 -36.84
CA ALA A 15 29.33 0.99 -37.67
C ALA A 15 28.04 1.76 -38.02
N ILE A 16 28.02 3.08 -37.81
CA ILE A 16 26.90 3.97 -38.11
C ILE A 16 27.47 5.21 -38.79
N ASP A 17 27.14 5.43 -40.07
CA ASP A 17 27.64 6.56 -40.90
C ASP A 17 29.17 6.73 -40.86
N GLY A 18 29.90 5.64 -40.75
CA GLY A 18 31.37 5.62 -40.69
C GLY A 18 31.98 5.61 -39.30
N ASP A 19 31.22 5.91 -38.24
CA ASP A 19 31.67 5.79 -36.85
C ASP A 19 31.39 4.40 -36.29
N THR A 20 32.41 3.76 -35.74
CA THR A 20 32.27 2.40 -35.17
C THR A 20 32.29 2.46 -33.66
N THR A 21 31.25 1.88 -33.04
CA THR A 21 31.15 1.69 -31.57
C THR A 21 31.26 0.24 -31.21
N TYR A 22 31.90 -0.03 -30.06
CA TYR A 22 32.12 -1.39 -29.56
C TYR A 22 31.31 -1.62 -28.27
N SER A 23 30.58 -2.73 -28.20
CA SER A 23 29.86 -3.14 -27.00
C SER A 23 30.03 -4.64 -26.70
N GLN A 24 30.11 -4.99 -25.43
CA GLN A 24 30.18 -6.38 -25.00
C GLN A 24 28.80 -7.02 -25.01
N ILE A 25 28.70 -8.21 -25.57
CA ILE A 25 27.46 -9.00 -25.67
C ILE A 25 27.69 -10.42 -25.19
N THR A 26 26.64 -11.12 -24.85
CA THR A 26 26.69 -12.49 -24.35
C THR A 26 26.56 -13.54 -25.47
N ASP A 27 25.82 -13.22 -26.52
CA ASP A 27 25.49 -14.12 -27.63
C ASP A 27 24.97 -13.35 -28.85
N SER A 28 24.62 -14.05 -29.91
CA SER A 28 24.07 -13.49 -31.14
C SER A 28 22.69 -12.83 -30.92
N LEU A 29 21.87 -13.36 -30.01
CA LEU A 29 20.56 -12.78 -29.68
C LEU A 29 20.74 -11.42 -29.00
N GLY A 30 21.77 -11.24 -28.20
CA GLY A 30 22.16 -9.96 -27.62
C GLY A 30 22.58 -8.94 -28.69
N ALA A 31 23.31 -9.37 -29.72
CA ALA A 31 23.64 -8.51 -30.85
C ALA A 31 22.39 -8.05 -31.61
N GLU A 32 21.53 -8.97 -31.99
CA GLU A 32 20.28 -8.68 -32.70
C GLU A 32 19.37 -7.72 -31.90
N ALA A 33 19.27 -7.93 -30.58
CA ALA A 33 18.48 -7.06 -29.70
C ALA A 33 19.02 -5.62 -29.69
N ILE A 34 20.36 -5.43 -29.65
CA ILE A 34 20.99 -4.12 -29.70
C ILE A 34 20.75 -3.46 -31.06
N LEU A 35 20.95 -4.20 -32.16
CA LEU A 35 20.74 -3.70 -33.52
C LEU A 35 19.28 -3.26 -33.72
N LEU A 36 18.31 -4.09 -33.34
CA LEU A 36 16.89 -3.76 -33.42
C LEU A 36 16.53 -2.53 -32.57
N ALA A 37 17.12 -2.41 -31.38
CA ALA A 37 16.92 -1.25 -30.53
C ALA A 37 17.45 0.03 -31.18
N GLN A 38 18.63 -0.02 -31.79
CA GLN A 38 19.23 1.13 -32.51
C GLN A 38 18.41 1.52 -33.74
N VAL A 39 18.01 0.58 -34.58
CA VAL A 39 17.12 0.84 -35.73
C VAL A 39 15.83 1.47 -35.26
N THR A 40 15.22 0.94 -34.20
CA THR A 40 13.99 1.47 -33.62
C THR A 40 14.18 2.89 -33.10
N GLN A 41 15.32 3.19 -32.49
CA GLN A 41 15.66 4.53 -31.99
C GLN A 41 15.80 5.53 -33.15
N PHE A 42 16.47 5.15 -34.23
CA PHE A 42 16.61 6.02 -35.42
C PHE A 42 15.27 6.26 -36.11
N ARG A 43 14.44 5.24 -36.27
CA ARG A 43 13.08 5.39 -36.81
C ARG A 43 12.22 6.33 -35.98
N LYS A 44 12.34 6.28 -34.63
CA LYS A 44 11.66 7.24 -33.73
C LYS A 44 12.17 8.70 -33.92
N LYS A 45 13.40 8.87 -34.36
CA LYS A 45 14.01 10.19 -34.65
C LYS A 45 13.74 10.70 -36.11
N GLY A 46 12.92 9.96 -36.86
CA GLY A 46 12.56 10.35 -38.24
C GLY A 46 13.35 9.66 -39.35
N HIS A 47 14.31 8.82 -39.03
CA HIS A 47 15.05 8.01 -40.00
C HIS A 47 14.27 6.74 -40.33
N LEU A 48 13.16 6.85 -41.04
CA LEU A 48 12.26 5.73 -41.28
C LEU A 48 12.87 4.61 -42.12
N GLY A 49 13.85 4.95 -42.98
CA GLY A 49 14.63 4.02 -43.80
C GLY A 49 15.78 3.34 -43.05
N ALA A 50 15.94 3.60 -41.75
CA ALA A 50 17.05 3.00 -41.00
C ALA A 50 17.00 1.45 -41.07
N THR A 51 18.10 0.86 -41.49
CA THR A 51 18.24 -0.59 -41.68
C THR A 51 19.64 -1.06 -41.32
N VAL A 52 19.77 -2.35 -41.01
CA VAL A 52 21.08 -3.00 -40.95
C VAL A 52 21.41 -3.47 -42.34
N ASP A 53 22.43 -2.84 -42.93
CA ASP A 53 22.86 -3.09 -44.31
C ASP A 53 23.68 -4.40 -44.42
N SER A 54 24.60 -4.61 -43.50
CA SER A 54 25.44 -5.81 -43.45
C SER A 54 25.65 -6.33 -42.03
N TYR A 55 25.80 -7.65 -41.94
CA TYR A 55 26.05 -8.32 -40.69
C TYR A 55 27.00 -9.51 -40.92
N THR A 56 28.18 -9.47 -40.32
CA THR A 56 29.19 -10.55 -40.44
C THR A 56 29.79 -10.88 -39.09
N VAL A 57 30.23 -12.15 -38.92
CA VAL A 57 30.87 -12.62 -37.70
C VAL A 57 32.28 -13.08 -38.04
N LEU A 58 33.29 -12.51 -37.39
CA LEU A 58 34.68 -12.86 -37.53
C LEU A 58 35.28 -13.13 -36.13
N GLY A 59 35.56 -14.40 -35.85
CA GLY A 59 36.01 -14.82 -34.52
C GLY A 59 34.97 -14.50 -33.44
N ASP A 60 35.36 -13.78 -32.41
CA ASP A 60 34.49 -13.37 -31.30
C ASP A 60 33.83 -11.99 -31.51
N THR A 61 33.92 -11.45 -32.73
CA THR A 61 33.40 -10.12 -33.04
C THR A 61 32.30 -10.17 -34.10
N PHE A 62 31.16 -9.54 -33.77
CA PHE A 62 30.03 -9.32 -34.67
C PHE A 62 30.18 -7.94 -35.29
N TYR A 63 30.36 -7.86 -36.58
CA TYR A 63 30.41 -6.61 -37.32
C TYR A 63 29.06 -6.34 -37.94
N ALA A 64 28.50 -5.19 -37.65
CA ALA A 64 27.25 -4.74 -38.24
C ALA A 64 27.38 -3.32 -38.76
N ASN A 65 26.88 -3.07 -39.97
CA ASN A 65 26.76 -1.73 -40.53
C ASN A 65 25.30 -1.29 -40.54
N LEU A 66 25.00 -0.13 -39.96
CA LEU A 66 23.66 0.44 -39.88
C LEU A 66 23.62 1.74 -40.68
N GLU A 67 22.75 1.76 -41.68
CA GLU A 67 22.43 2.98 -42.42
C GLU A 67 21.24 3.68 -41.81
N LYS A 68 21.40 4.98 -41.48
CA LYS A 68 20.28 5.79 -40.94
C LYS A 68 19.26 6.16 -42.01
N GLY A 69 19.71 6.36 -43.26
CA GLY A 69 18.88 6.87 -44.32
C GLY A 69 18.42 8.33 -44.11
N LYS A 70 17.56 8.83 -44.99
CA LYS A 70 17.02 10.20 -44.90
C LYS A 70 16.17 10.42 -43.64
N THR A 71 16.18 11.65 -43.15
CA THR A 71 15.32 12.09 -42.02
C THR A 71 14.03 12.70 -42.58
N TYR A 72 12.91 12.27 -42.02
CA TYR A 72 11.59 12.83 -42.29
C TYR A 72 11.08 13.52 -41.03
N ASN A 73 10.75 14.81 -41.16
CA ASN A 73 10.32 15.60 -40.00
C ASN A 73 8.80 15.75 -39.89
N PHE A 74 8.11 15.70 -41.03
CA PHE A 74 6.68 15.95 -41.11
C PHE A 74 5.94 14.82 -41.84
N ILE A 75 4.65 14.72 -41.55
CA ILE A 75 3.71 13.91 -42.27
C ILE A 75 2.43 14.70 -42.55
N THR A 76 2.00 14.71 -43.80
CA THR A 76 0.73 15.29 -44.24
C THR A 76 -0.26 14.15 -44.50
N ILE A 77 -1.34 14.11 -43.72
CA ILE A 77 -2.44 13.18 -43.91
C ILE A 77 -3.48 13.88 -44.80
N GLN A 78 -3.63 13.42 -46.01
CA GLN A 78 -4.58 13.98 -47.00
C GLN A 78 -6.01 13.52 -46.72
N ASN A 79 -6.20 12.22 -46.45
CA ASN A 79 -7.48 11.61 -46.18
C ASN A 79 -7.37 10.61 -45.04
N HIS A 80 -8.42 10.48 -44.23
CA HIS A 80 -8.51 9.48 -43.16
C HIS A 80 -9.94 9.01 -42.91
N ASN A 81 -10.09 7.80 -42.38
CA ASN A 81 -11.34 7.24 -41.92
C ASN A 81 -11.44 7.16 -40.38
N LEU A 82 -10.69 7.99 -39.68
CA LEU A 82 -10.72 8.07 -38.22
C LEU A 82 -12.06 8.63 -37.74
N THR A 83 -12.45 8.23 -36.52
CA THR A 83 -13.60 8.83 -35.83
C THR A 83 -13.39 10.35 -35.67
N PRO A 84 -14.43 11.18 -35.87
CA PRO A 84 -14.32 12.63 -35.66
C PRO A 84 -13.75 12.96 -34.28
N GLY A 85 -12.84 13.94 -34.23
CA GLY A 85 -12.19 14.40 -33.00
C GLY A 85 -10.71 14.02 -32.85
N TYR A 86 -10.21 13.03 -33.59
CA TYR A 86 -8.79 12.71 -33.61
C TYR A 86 -7.97 13.58 -34.55
N LEU A 87 -8.47 13.81 -35.74
CA LEU A 87 -7.91 14.75 -36.74
C LEU A 87 -9.01 15.61 -37.31
N ALA A 88 -8.65 16.80 -37.80
CA ALA A 88 -9.58 17.65 -38.53
C ALA A 88 -9.93 17.00 -39.88
N SER A 89 -11.14 17.25 -40.35
CA SER A 89 -11.55 16.82 -41.69
C SER A 89 -10.72 17.59 -42.75
N GLY A 90 -10.14 16.86 -43.69
CA GLY A 90 -9.26 17.40 -44.75
C GLY A 90 -7.76 17.15 -44.48
N SER A 91 -6.92 17.79 -45.24
CA SER A 91 -5.47 17.62 -45.13
C SER A 91 -4.91 18.23 -43.84
N SER A 92 -4.14 17.42 -43.11
CA SER A 92 -3.50 17.83 -41.85
C SER A 92 -2.02 17.50 -41.86
N THR A 93 -1.18 18.49 -41.63
CA THR A 93 0.28 18.31 -41.50
C THR A 93 0.69 18.30 -40.03
N LEU A 94 1.39 17.26 -39.63
CA LEU A 94 1.88 17.04 -38.26
C LEU A 94 3.39 16.80 -38.27
N SER A 95 4.08 17.15 -37.20
CA SER A 95 5.42 16.59 -37.01
C SER A 95 5.33 15.07 -36.86
N LEU A 96 6.33 14.35 -37.34
CA LEU A 96 6.37 12.89 -37.25
C LEU A 96 6.23 12.41 -35.78
N PHE A 97 6.82 13.14 -34.84
CA PHE A 97 6.68 12.88 -33.41
C PHE A 97 5.22 13.01 -32.93
N SER A 98 4.54 14.08 -33.34
CA SER A 98 3.11 14.30 -33.00
C SER A 98 2.23 13.23 -33.62
N PHE A 99 2.51 12.80 -34.83
CA PHE A 99 1.81 11.72 -35.51
C PHE A 99 1.98 10.37 -34.76
N ILE A 100 3.20 10.01 -34.38
CA ILE A 100 3.47 8.78 -33.60
C ILE A 100 2.73 8.82 -32.26
N LYS A 101 2.68 9.99 -31.60
CA LYS A 101 1.93 10.18 -30.36
C LYS A 101 0.43 10.01 -30.56
N LEU A 102 -0.11 10.60 -31.63
CA LEU A 102 -1.52 10.46 -32.02
C LEU A 102 -1.88 9.00 -32.33
N GLN A 103 -1.06 8.33 -33.13
CA GLN A 103 -1.22 6.91 -33.46
C GLN A 103 -1.30 6.04 -32.22
N LYS A 104 -0.36 6.23 -31.26
CA LYS A 104 -0.39 5.52 -29.98
C LYS A 104 -1.64 5.81 -29.17
N MET A 105 -2.08 7.05 -29.11
CA MET A 105 -3.28 7.44 -28.37
C MET A 105 -4.53 6.76 -28.95
N ILE A 106 -4.67 6.76 -30.29
CA ILE A 106 -5.79 6.10 -30.97
C ILE A 106 -5.76 4.59 -30.68
N LEU A 107 -4.65 3.92 -30.95
CA LEU A 107 -4.53 2.47 -30.77
C LEU A 107 -4.79 2.08 -29.31
N SER A 108 -4.20 2.77 -28.34
CA SER A 108 -4.45 2.51 -26.90
C SER A 108 -5.92 2.70 -26.54
N SER A 109 -6.62 3.70 -27.07
CA SER A 109 -8.05 3.90 -26.81
C SER A 109 -8.89 2.73 -27.33
N TYR A 110 -8.55 2.21 -28.49
CA TYR A 110 -9.23 1.05 -29.07
C TYR A 110 -8.86 -0.25 -28.37
N GLU A 111 -7.61 -0.47 -28.01
CA GLU A 111 -7.16 -1.62 -27.22
C GLU A 111 -7.92 -1.69 -25.87
N GLU A 112 -8.17 -0.54 -25.25
CA GLU A 112 -8.96 -0.47 -23.98
C GLU A 112 -10.47 -0.67 -24.22
N SER A 113 -10.95 -0.52 -25.46
CA SER A 113 -12.36 -0.64 -25.83
C SER A 113 -12.73 -2.00 -26.42
N GLY A 114 -11.78 -2.94 -26.42
CA GLY A 114 -12.02 -4.31 -26.91
C GLY A 114 -11.46 -4.61 -28.30
N TYR A 115 -10.56 -3.79 -28.84
CA TYR A 115 -9.98 -3.98 -30.17
C TYR A 115 -8.45 -4.16 -30.10
N PRO A 116 -7.94 -5.30 -29.58
CA PRO A 116 -6.51 -5.52 -29.37
C PRO A 116 -5.69 -5.58 -30.67
N PHE A 117 -6.32 -5.80 -31.80
CA PHE A 117 -5.67 -5.91 -33.10
C PHE A 117 -5.97 -4.73 -34.03
N ALA A 118 -6.47 -3.62 -33.47
CA ALA A 118 -6.65 -2.39 -34.22
C ALA A 118 -5.33 -1.94 -34.84
N LYS A 119 -5.38 -1.49 -36.07
CA LYS A 119 -4.20 -1.05 -36.81
C LYS A 119 -4.45 0.25 -37.57
N ILE A 120 -3.39 1.03 -37.69
CA ILE A 120 -3.33 2.23 -38.52
C ILE A 120 -2.33 1.94 -39.62
N VAL A 121 -2.76 2.10 -40.86
CA VAL A 121 -1.94 1.88 -42.07
C VAL A 121 -1.87 3.18 -42.85
N LEU A 122 -0.66 3.57 -43.25
CA LEU A 122 -0.46 4.63 -44.20
C LEU A 122 -0.53 4.04 -45.62
N THR A 123 -1.34 4.65 -46.48
CA THR A 123 -1.53 4.24 -47.87
C THR A 123 -1.19 5.39 -48.80
N ASN A 124 -0.82 5.05 -50.06
CA ASN A 124 -0.47 6.03 -51.08
C ASN A 124 0.62 7.03 -50.63
N THR A 125 1.63 6.53 -49.90
CA THR A 125 2.68 7.38 -49.35
C THR A 125 3.62 7.89 -50.45
N GLN A 126 3.75 9.19 -50.53
CA GLN A 126 4.69 9.92 -51.39
C GLN A 126 5.67 10.72 -50.53
N ILE A 127 6.83 11.00 -51.07
CA ILE A 127 7.89 11.74 -50.38
C ILE A 127 8.05 13.08 -51.05
N GLU A 128 7.81 14.16 -50.33
CA GLU A 128 8.01 15.55 -50.75
C GLU A 128 9.03 16.23 -49.83
N GLY A 129 10.30 16.23 -50.27
CA GLY A 129 11.39 16.76 -49.44
C GLY A 129 11.66 15.96 -48.18
N ASP A 130 11.37 16.53 -47.00
CA ASP A 130 11.42 15.90 -45.67
C ASP A 130 10.04 15.53 -45.12
N THR A 131 9.00 15.67 -45.94
CA THR A 131 7.61 15.42 -45.59
C THR A 131 7.08 14.16 -46.27
N LEU A 132 6.40 13.32 -45.49
CA LEU A 132 5.63 12.20 -46.02
C LEU A 132 4.19 12.63 -46.28
N VAL A 133 3.71 12.48 -47.52
CA VAL A 133 2.31 12.73 -47.86
C VAL A 133 1.60 11.39 -48.00
N SER A 134 0.55 11.18 -47.23
CA SER A 134 -0.10 9.86 -47.17
C SER A 134 -1.60 9.97 -46.85
N SER A 135 -2.34 8.95 -47.20
CA SER A 135 -3.69 8.69 -46.65
C SER A 135 -3.59 7.74 -45.49
N LEU A 136 -4.42 7.93 -44.46
CA LEU A 136 -4.44 7.10 -43.27
C LEU A 136 -5.69 6.21 -43.29
N GLN A 137 -5.48 4.92 -43.26
CA GLN A 137 -6.53 3.92 -43.10
C GLN A 137 -6.48 3.33 -41.71
N PHE A 138 -7.55 3.49 -40.96
CA PHE A 138 -7.75 2.87 -39.66
C PHE A 138 -8.66 1.64 -39.83
N ASP A 139 -8.23 0.52 -39.29
CA ASP A 139 -8.98 -0.73 -39.24
C ASP A 139 -9.07 -1.20 -37.77
N PRO A 140 -10.24 -1.10 -37.12
CA PRO A 140 -10.42 -1.55 -35.75
C PRO A 140 -10.32 -3.05 -35.60
N TYR A 141 -10.42 -3.82 -36.71
CA TYR A 141 -10.53 -5.27 -36.71
C TYR A 141 -11.73 -5.77 -35.90
N LEU A 142 -11.68 -7.01 -35.37
CA LEU A 142 -12.75 -7.63 -34.61
C LEU A 142 -12.75 -7.19 -33.15
N LYS A 143 -13.92 -6.89 -32.60
CA LYS A 143 -14.09 -6.62 -31.17
C LYS A 143 -14.01 -7.91 -30.37
N PHE A 144 -13.24 -7.87 -29.29
CA PHE A 144 -13.04 -8.97 -28.36
C PHE A 144 -13.64 -8.65 -26.99
N VAL A 145 -14.31 -9.62 -26.39
CA VAL A 145 -14.84 -9.58 -25.04
C VAL A 145 -14.25 -10.71 -24.21
N TYR A 146 -14.11 -10.50 -22.91
CA TYR A 146 -13.66 -11.58 -22.04
C TYR A 146 -14.67 -12.73 -22.02
N ASP A 147 -14.17 -13.98 -22.11
CA ASP A 147 -14.93 -15.20 -21.94
C ASP A 147 -14.91 -15.61 -20.46
N THR A 148 -13.85 -16.30 -20.05
CA THR A 148 -13.70 -16.80 -18.68
C THR A 148 -12.24 -16.75 -18.24
N ILE A 149 -12.04 -16.75 -16.93
CA ILE A 149 -10.73 -17.02 -16.32
C ILE A 149 -10.65 -18.51 -16.00
N VAL A 150 -9.61 -19.15 -16.51
CA VAL A 150 -9.24 -20.53 -16.16
C VAL A 150 -7.99 -20.48 -15.33
N HIS A 151 -8.00 -21.03 -14.13
CA HIS A 151 -6.80 -21.21 -13.34
C HIS A 151 -6.35 -22.68 -13.41
N LEU A 152 -5.06 -22.85 -13.66
CA LEU A 152 -4.35 -24.12 -13.68
C LEU A 152 -3.44 -24.15 -12.46
N GLY A 153 -3.32 -25.33 -11.84
CA GLY A 153 -2.56 -25.52 -10.62
C GLY A 153 -3.46 -25.84 -9.43
N ASN A 154 -2.87 -25.83 -8.25
CA ASN A 154 -3.54 -26.23 -7.01
C ASN A 154 -4.19 -25.03 -6.31
N CYS A 155 -5.02 -24.27 -7.06
CA CYS A 155 -5.65 -23.06 -6.58
C CYS A 155 -7.13 -23.30 -6.24
N GLN A 156 -7.52 -23.04 -5.00
CA GLN A 156 -8.89 -23.22 -4.52
C GLN A 156 -9.70 -21.94 -4.47
N ILE A 157 -9.09 -20.78 -4.74
CA ILE A 157 -9.80 -19.51 -4.76
C ILE A 157 -10.84 -19.48 -5.88
N SER A 158 -12.01 -18.93 -5.64
CA SER A 158 -13.08 -18.95 -6.64
C SER A 158 -12.76 -18.07 -7.85
N SER A 159 -13.08 -18.56 -9.05
CA SER A 159 -12.95 -17.78 -10.30
C SER A 159 -13.75 -16.47 -10.24
N LYS A 160 -14.88 -16.45 -9.50
CA LYS A 160 -15.69 -15.24 -9.27
C LYS A 160 -14.93 -14.18 -8.51
N TYR A 161 -14.17 -14.56 -7.47
CA TYR A 161 -13.32 -13.62 -6.74
C TYR A 161 -12.19 -13.09 -7.63
N LEU A 162 -11.47 -14.00 -8.32
CA LEU A 162 -10.38 -13.63 -9.21
C LEU A 162 -10.86 -12.70 -10.34
N SER A 163 -12.02 -12.96 -10.94
CA SER A 163 -12.56 -12.11 -12.01
C SER A 163 -12.84 -10.67 -11.54
N LYS A 164 -13.29 -10.50 -10.30
CA LYS A 164 -13.51 -9.17 -9.72
C LYS A 164 -12.20 -8.50 -9.35
N TYR A 165 -11.30 -9.23 -8.69
CA TYR A 165 -10.00 -8.71 -8.27
C TYR A 165 -9.14 -8.26 -9.45
N LEU A 166 -9.12 -9.04 -10.52
CA LEU A 166 -8.35 -8.75 -11.74
C LEU A 166 -9.05 -7.77 -12.68
N ASP A 167 -10.34 -7.46 -12.43
CA ASP A 167 -11.23 -6.67 -13.30
C ASP A 167 -11.42 -7.30 -14.69
N ILE A 168 -11.48 -8.63 -14.73
CA ILE A 168 -11.73 -9.44 -15.93
C ILE A 168 -13.06 -10.16 -15.76
N GLN A 169 -14.11 -9.62 -16.33
CA GLN A 169 -15.47 -10.15 -16.20
C GLN A 169 -16.00 -10.58 -17.56
N GLU A 170 -16.65 -11.74 -17.59
CA GLU A 170 -17.29 -12.27 -18.80
C GLU A 170 -18.19 -11.24 -19.47
N GLY A 171 -18.10 -11.14 -20.80
CA GLY A 171 -18.86 -10.22 -21.64
C GLY A 171 -18.34 -8.77 -21.64
N ARG A 172 -17.41 -8.39 -20.75
CA ARG A 172 -16.80 -7.05 -20.81
C ARG A 172 -15.78 -6.96 -21.94
N PRO A 173 -15.64 -5.77 -22.55
CA PRO A 173 -14.61 -5.53 -23.56
C PRO A 173 -13.22 -5.87 -23.04
N TYR A 174 -12.36 -6.39 -23.91
CA TYR A 174 -10.95 -6.56 -23.66
C TYR A 174 -10.29 -5.22 -23.30
N SER A 175 -9.33 -5.27 -22.39
CA SER A 175 -8.48 -4.14 -22.00
C SER A 175 -7.02 -4.61 -21.93
N GLU A 176 -6.18 -3.99 -22.75
CA GLU A 176 -4.75 -4.27 -22.80
C GLU A 176 -4.07 -3.95 -21.46
N THR A 177 -4.46 -2.82 -20.83
CA THR A 177 -3.96 -2.43 -19.51
C THR A 177 -4.25 -3.49 -18.45
N ASN A 178 -5.47 -4.04 -18.42
CA ASN A 178 -5.82 -5.09 -17.46
C ASN A 178 -4.96 -6.34 -17.65
N VAL A 179 -4.69 -6.72 -18.90
CA VAL A 179 -3.85 -7.89 -19.22
C VAL A 179 -2.38 -7.65 -18.83
N LYS A 180 -1.81 -6.49 -19.14
CA LYS A 180 -0.43 -6.12 -18.74
C LYS A 180 -0.23 -6.09 -17.23
N GLU A 181 -1.28 -5.74 -16.49
CA GLU A 181 -1.24 -5.68 -15.02
C GLU A 181 -1.54 -7.02 -14.33
N LEU A 182 -1.97 -8.06 -15.06
CA LEU A 182 -2.40 -9.35 -14.49
C LEU A 182 -1.39 -9.95 -13.51
N ASP A 183 -0.18 -10.18 -14.00
CA ASP A 183 0.86 -10.85 -13.20
C ASP A 183 1.28 -10.02 -12.00
N LYS A 184 1.28 -8.68 -12.13
CA LYS A 184 1.55 -7.76 -11.03
C LYS A 184 0.46 -7.85 -9.98
N LYS A 185 -0.82 -7.84 -10.39
CA LYS A 185 -1.96 -7.99 -9.47
C LYS A 185 -1.92 -9.33 -8.75
N LEU A 186 -1.62 -10.43 -9.47
CA LEU A 186 -1.51 -11.76 -8.87
C LEU A 186 -0.37 -11.85 -7.85
N ARG A 187 0.79 -11.26 -8.12
CA ARG A 187 1.90 -11.18 -7.14
C ARG A 187 1.54 -10.35 -5.90
N ASN A 188 0.61 -9.42 -6.03
CA ASN A 188 0.11 -8.59 -4.94
C ASN A 188 -1.13 -9.17 -4.23
N LEU A 189 -1.63 -10.31 -4.69
CA LEU A 189 -2.69 -11.06 -4.02
C LEU A 189 -2.07 -12.09 -3.07
N PRO A 190 -2.18 -11.91 -1.74
CA PRO A 190 -1.52 -12.81 -0.78
C PRO A 190 -2.00 -14.27 -0.88
N LEU A 191 -3.19 -14.48 -1.41
CA LEU A 191 -3.88 -15.78 -1.45
C LEU A 191 -3.35 -16.73 -2.52
N VAL A 192 -2.55 -16.25 -3.48
CA VAL A 192 -2.05 -17.07 -4.59
C VAL A 192 -0.58 -16.80 -4.87
N ARG A 193 0.11 -17.81 -5.38
CA ARG A 193 1.47 -17.72 -5.91
C ARG A 193 1.43 -17.94 -7.42
N LEU A 194 1.94 -16.98 -8.18
CA LEU A 194 2.11 -17.10 -9.61
C LEU A 194 3.27 -18.04 -9.93
N LYS A 195 3.00 -19.14 -10.68
CA LYS A 195 4.03 -20.11 -11.12
C LYS A 195 4.73 -19.69 -12.40
N SER A 196 3.98 -19.14 -13.34
CA SER A 196 4.52 -18.64 -14.60
C SER A 196 3.62 -17.52 -15.12
N ALA A 197 4.12 -16.76 -16.09
CA ALA A 197 3.37 -15.68 -16.70
C ALA A 197 1.98 -16.13 -17.18
N SER A 198 0.98 -15.29 -16.95
CA SER A 198 -0.39 -15.50 -17.39
C SER A 198 -0.46 -15.54 -18.92
N GLN A 199 -1.35 -16.34 -19.46
CA GLN A 199 -1.52 -16.51 -20.90
C GLN A 199 -2.90 -16.01 -21.34
N VAL A 200 -2.95 -15.39 -22.51
CA VAL A 200 -4.17 -14.85 -23.09
C VAL A 200 -4.39 -15.49 -24.46
N TYR A 201 -5.57 -16.05 -24.67
CA TYR A 201 -5.93 -16.71 -25.91
C TYR A 201 -7.11 -16.00 -26.57
N PHE A 202 -6.94 -15.60 -27.82
CA PHE A 202 -7.96 -14.95 -28.62
C PHE A 202 -8.63 -15.97 -29.57
N TYR A 203 -9.96 -16.03 -29.55
CA TYR A 203 -10.72 -16.92 -30.43
C TYR A 203 -12.15 -16.41 -30.65
N ARG A 204 -12.59 -16.37 -31.88
CA ARG A 204 -13.99 -16.04 -32.29
C ARG A 204 -14.58 -14.82 -31.55
N GLY A 205 -13.84 -13.71 -31.45
CA GLY A 205 -14.26 -12.50 -30.72
C GLY A 205 -14.27 -12.61 -29.20
N LYS A 206 -13.73 -13.68 -28.64
CA LYS A 206 -13.60 -13.90 -27.19
C LYS A 206 -12.16 -13.99 -26.75
N VAL A 207 -11.93 -13.63 -25.48
CA VAL A 207 -10.62 -13.69 -24.84
C VAL A 207 -10.70 -14.59 -23.62
N ARG A 208 -9.90 -15.64 -23.60
CA ARG A 208 -9.72 -16.52 -22.45
C ARG A 208 -8.40 -16.22 -21.77
N VAL A 209 -8.45 -15.97 -20.46
CA VAL A 209 -7.28 -15.76 -19.63
C VAL A 209 -6.98 -17.03 -18.84
N VAL A 210 -5.74 -17.52 -18.98
CA VAL A 210 -5.28 -18.73 -18.29
C VAL A 210 -4.21 -18.30 -17.28
N LEU A 211 -4.49 -18.55 -16.01
CA LEU A 211 -3.62 -18.26 -14.88
C LEU A 211 -2.97 -19.54 -14.38
N LYS A 212 -1.65 -19.55 -14.20
CA LYS A 212 -0.93 -20.66 -13.59
C LYS A 212 -0.56 -20.28 -12.16
N VAL A 213 -1.45 -20.60 -11.22
CA VAL A 213 -1.38 -20.17 -9.82
C VAL A 213 -1.59 -21.35 -8.88
N ASP A 214 -0.91 -21.31 -7.75
CA ASP A 214 -1.15 -22.19 -6.61
C ASP A 214 -1.68 -21.39 -5.43
N ASP A 215 -2.42 -22.04 -4.53
CA ASP A 215 -2.79 -21.44 -3.25
C ASP A 215 -1.55 -21.16 -2.40
N VAL A 216 -1.60 -20.04 -1.72
CA VAL A 216 -0.70 -19.73 -0.62
C VAL A 216 -1.50 -19.90 0.66
N ILE A 217 -0.98 -20.68 1.58
CA ILE A 217 -1.55 -20.80 2.90
C ILE A 217 -1.28 -19.48 3.63
N THR A 218 -2.34 -18.76 3.94
CA THR A 218 -2.29 -17.43 4.56
C THR A 218 -3.03 -17.39 5.89
N ASP A 219 -3.67 -18.49 6.23
CA ASP A 219 -4.31 -18.63 7.53
C ASP A 219 -3.23 -18.70 8.60
N ARG A 220 -3.40 -17.93 9.65
CA ARG A 220 -2.44 -17.80 10.72
C ARG A 220 -3.11 -17.99 12.06
N VAL A 221 -2.52 -18.85 12.86
CA VAL A 221 -2.79 -18.97 14.28
C VAL A 221 -1.47 -18.90 15.01
N ASP A 222 -1.35 -17.96 15.92
CA ASP A 222 -0.26 -17.94 16.88
C ASP A 222 -0.78 -17.54 18.26
N GLY A 223 -0.09 -17.95 19.29
CA GLY A 223 -0.45 -17.59 20.66
C GLY A 223 0.68 -17.89 21.62
N ILE A 224 0.77 -17.07 22.64
CA ILE A 224 1.70 -17.20 23.75
C ILE A 224 0.89 -17.11 25.04
N ILE A 225 1.10 -18.05 25.95
CA ILE A 225 0.56 -18.00 27.31
C ILE A 225 1.75 -17.90 28.25
N GLY A 226 1.77 -16.87 29.07
CA GLY A 226 2.79 -16.63 30.08
C GLY A 226 2.18 -16.55 31.47
N MET A 227 2.97 -16.81 32.48
CA MET A 227 2.63 -16.58 33.88
C MET A 227 3.69 -15.60 34.43
N ALA A 228 3.24 -14.52 35.04
CA ALA A 228 4.10 -13.55 35.70
C ALA A 228 3.71 -13.47 37.19
N PRO A 229 4.68 -13.25 38.09
CA PRO A 229 4.36 -12.97 39.47
C PRO A 229 3.53 -11.68 39.59
N ASN A 230 2.51 -11.69 40.43
CA ASN A 230 1.74 -10.49 40.73
C ASN A 230 2.51 -9.58 41.69
N SER A 231 3.40 -8.78 41.13
CA SER A 231 4.32 -7.92 41.91
C SER A 231 3.68 -6.67 42.54
N ALA A 232 2.35 -6.52 42.43
CA ALA A 232 1.68 -5.32 42.94
C ALA A 232 1.38 -5.37 44.46
N ASN A 233 1.39 -6.55 45.08
CA ASN A 233 1.27 -6.74 46.55
C ASN A 233 2.20 -7.85 46.98
N SER A 234 3.12 -7.57 47.89
CA SER A 234 4.05 -8.55 48.45
C SER A 234 3.41 -9.70 49.25
N GLU A 235 2.11 -9.64 49.50
CA GLU A 235 1.34 -10.67 50.26
C GLU A 235 0.51 -11.59 49.34
N ASP A 236 0.35 -11.26 48.07
CA ASP A 236 -0.47 -12.01 47.11
C ASP A 236 0.43 -12.79 46.13
N ASN A 237 0.70 -14.06 46.46
CA ASN A 237 1.44 -15.00 45.61
C ASN A 237 0.66 -15.45 44.36
N SER A 238 -0.38 -14.72 43.96
CA SER A 238 -1.14 -15.05 42.76
C SER A 238 -0.32 -14.88 41.51
N LEU A 239 -0.42 -15.85 40.60
CA LEU A 239 0.19 -15.74 39.27
C LEU A 239 -0.73 -14.96 38.34
N LEU A 240 -0.18 -13.98 37.69
CA LEU A 240 -0.87 -13.27 36.61
C LEU A 240 -0.76 -14.09 35.32
N LEU A 241 -1.88 -14.51 34.80
CA LEU A 241 -1.96 -15.12 33.49
C LEU A 241 -1.86 -14.01 32.42
N THR A 242 -0.78 -14.00 31.66
CA THR A 242 -0.59 -13.15 30.49
C THR A 242 -0.67 -13.97 29.22
N GLY A 243 -1.06 -13.37 28.13
CA GLY A 243 -1.13 -14.12 26.87
C GLY A 243 -1.53 -13.27 25.68
N GLU A 244 -1.26 -13.82 24.53
CA GLU A 244 -1.66 -13.29 23.26
C GLU A 244 -2.17 -14.43 22.38
N LEU A 245 -3.28 -14.19 21.70
CA LEU A 245 -3.85 -15.08 20.71
C LEU A 245 -4.13 -14.27 19.45
N ASN A 246 -3.52 -14.66 18.34
CA ASN A 246 -3.76 -14.09 17.02
C ASN A 246 -4.32 -15.19 16.11
N LEU A 247 -5.46 -14.93 15.51
CA LEU A 247 -6.10 -15.76 14.50
C LEU A 247 -6.42 -14.90 13.30
N GLU A 248 -5.84 -15.22 12.15
CA GLU A 248 -6.14 -14.60 10.88
C GLU A 248 -6.56 -15.67 9.88
N LEU A 249 -7.81 -15.66 9.50
CA LEU A 249 -8.36 -16.56 8.48
C LEU A 249 -8.59 -15.74 7.21
N ASN A 250 -7.82 -16.05 6.19
CA ASN A 250 -7.91 -15.41 4.89
C ASN A 250 -8.58 -16.38 3.91
N ASN A 251 -9.35 -15.90 2.98
CA ASN A 251 -10.02 -16.74 1.99
C ASN A 251 -11.09 -17.70 2.53
N LEU A 252 -11.80 -17.32 3.60
CA LEU A 252 -12.92 -18.10 4.12
C LEU A 252 -13.90 -18.46 3.00
N PHE A 253 -14.29 -19.74 2.94
CA PHE A 253 -15.16 -20.30 1.90
C PHE A 253 -14.64 -20.07 0.46
N LYS A 254 -13.31 -19.95 0.27
CA LYS A 254 -12.65 -19.75 -1.04
C LYS A 254 -13.10 -18.48 -1.77
N SER A 255 -13.58 -17.48 -1.03
CA SER A 255 -14.24 -16.28 -1.55
C SER A 255 -13.51 -14.97 -1.21
N GLY A 256 -12.29 -15.06 -0.67
CA GLY A 256 -11.50 -13.91 -0.23
C GLY A 256 -12.05 -13.20 1.01
N LYS A 257 -13.02 -13.79 1.72
CA LYS A 257 -13.50 -13.28 3.00
C LYS A 257 -12.43 -13.46 4.06
N GLN A 258 -12.37 -12.53 5.01
CA GLN A 258 -11.35 -12.52 6.06
C GLN A 258 -12.00 -12.41 7.43
N LEU A 259 -11.42 -13.10 8.40
CA LEU A 259 -11.70 -12.98 9.83
C LEU A 259 -10.38 -12.79 10.56
N GLU A 260 -10.30 -11.73 11.35
CA GLU A 260 -9.14 -11.42 12.19
C GLU A 260 -9.61 -11.35 13.65
N VAL A 261 -8.89 -12.02 14.52
CA VAL A 261 -9.10 -12.02 15.97
C VAL A 261 -7.75 -11.84 16.62
N HIS A 262 -7.55 -10.72 17.31
CA HIS A 262 -6.36 -10.46 18.09
C HIS A 262 -6.78 -10.20 19.53
N TRP A 263 -6.39 -11.10 20.41
CA TRP A 263 -6.61 -10.94 21.84
C TRP A 263 -5.27 -10.87 22.55
N ARG A 264 -5.14 -9.91 23.47
CA ARG A 264 -3.94 -9.74 24.28
C ARG A 264 -4.31 -9.40 25.71
N ASN A 265 -3.69 -10.12 26.65
CA ASN A 265 -3.68 -9.81 28.06
C ASN A 265 -2.23 -9.52 28.48
N TYR A 266 -1.84 -8.26 28.55
CA TYR A 266 -0.44 -7.83 28.62
C TYR A 266 -0.01 -7.27 29.97
N LEU A 267 -0.96 -6.79 30.78
CA LEU A 267 -0.75 -6.28 32.11
C LEU A 267 -1.89 -6.73 33.02
N LYS A 268 -1.66 -6.66 34.34
CA LYS A 268 -2.71 -6.93 35.32
C LYS A 268 -3.96 -6.12 34.99
N ASN A 269 -5.10 -6.79 34.91
CA ASN A 269 -6.42 -6.19 34.62
C ASN A 269 -6.55 -5.49 33.26
N SER A 270 -5.53 -5.59 32.37
CA SER A 270 -5.53 -4.90 31.06
C SER A 270 -5.64 -5.90 29.93
N GLN A 271 -6.69 -5.74 29.12
CA GLN A 271 -7.00 -6.63 28.01
C GLN A 271 -7.32 -5.83 26.74
N LYS A 272 -6.88 -6.33 25.62
CA LYS A 272 -7.24 -5.81 24.31
C LYS A 272 -7.81 -6.94 23.46
N LEU A 273 -8.93 -6.69 22.79
CA LEU A 273 -9.54 -7.59 21.83
C LEU A 273 -9.88 -6.79 20.58
N ASP A 274 -9.31 -7.20 19.47
CA ASP A 274 -9.60 -6.65 18.15
C ASP A 274 -10.21 -7.76 17.30
N LEU A 275 -11.40 -7.51 16.76
CA LEU A 275 -12.11 -8.39 15.84
C LEU A 275 -12.36 -7.65 14.55
N ALA A 276 -12.09 -8.27 13.40
CA ALA A 276 -12.44 -7.71 12.10
C ALA A 276 -12.97 -8.80 11.16
N VAL A 277 -14.03 -8.47 10.45
CA VAL A 277 -14.62 -9.33 9.41
C VAL A 277 -14.69 -8.53 8.13
N THR A 278 -14.10 -9.04 7.06
CA THR A 278 -14.14 -8.41 5.74
C THR A 278 -14.84 -9.32 4.74
N TYR A 279 -15.85 -8.79 4.05
CA TYR A 279 -16.49 -9.42 2.93
C TYR A 279 -16.27 -8.56 1.66
N PRO A 280 -15.25 -8.87 0.84
CA PRO A 280 -15.06 -8.20 -0.44
C PRO A 280 -16.15 -8.62 -1.44
N TYR A 281 -16.43 -7.77 -2.41
CA TYR A 281 -17.33 -8.09 -3.55
C TYR A 281 -18.73 -8.60 -3.16
N LEU A 282 -19.40 -7.87 -2.24
CA LEU A 282 -20.76 -8.15 -1.81
C LEU A 282 -21.71 -8.23 -3.03
N PHE A 283 -22.59 -9.22 -3.08
CA PHE A 283 -23.53 -9.48 -4.19
C PHE A 283 -22.85 -9.51 -5.58
N ASN A 284 -21.61 -9.97 -5.63
CA ASN A 284 -20.85 -10.04 -6.88
C ASN A 284 -20.60 -8.66 -7.55
N THR A 285 -20.62 -7.59 -6.76
CA THR A 285 -20.31 -6.21 -7.18
C THR A 285 -18.90 -5.79 -6.73
N LYS A 286 -18.46 -4.59 -7.06
CA LYS A 286 -17.23 -3.98 -6.50
C LYS A 286 -17.42 -3.42 -5.09
N LEU A 287 -18.58 -3.61 -4.49
CA LEU A 287 -18.86 -3.19 -3.10
C LEU A 287 -18.45 -4.30 -2.14
N GLY A 288 -17.76 -3.93 -1.08
CA GLY A 288 -17.43 -4.79 0.04
C GLY A 288 -17.96 -4.19 1.35
N ILE A 289 -18.06 -5.02 2.37
CA ILE A 289 -18.41 -4.61 3.72
C ILE A 289 -17.31 -5.07 4.67
N ASN A 290 -17.01 -4.24 5.67
CA ASN A 290 -16.08 -4.58 6.73
C ASN A 290 -16.68 -4.16 8.07
N GLY A 291 -16.65 -5.07 9.04
CA GLY A 291 -17.05 -4.83 10.42
C GLY A 291 -15.85 -4.96 11.34
N GLU A 292 -15.64 -4.00 12.22
CA GLU A 292 -14.57 -4.00 13.21
C GLU A 292 -15.13 -3.79 14.60
N PHE A 293 -14.62 -4.53 15.57
CA PHE A 293 -14.92 -4.38 16.99
C PHE A 293 -13.61 -4.38 17.77
N ASN A 294 -13.38 -3.34 18.57
CA ASN A 294 -12.21 -3.23 19.41
C ASN A 294 -12.65 -3.00 20.87
N LEU A 295 -12.10 -3.78 21.76
CA LEU A 295 -12.23 -3.58 23.19
C LEU A 295 -10.85 -3.36 23.79
N ASN A 296 -10.67 -2.28 24.53
CA ASN A 296 -9.45 -1.98 25.27
C ASN A 296 -9.79 -1.64 26.71
N LYS A 297 -9.54 -2.58 27.60
CA LYS A 297 -9.63 -2.39 29.04
C LYS A 297 -8.24 -2.04 29.56
N PHE A 298 -8.11 -0.90 30.22
CA PHE A 298 -6.86 -0.42 30.78
C PHE A 298 -6.97 -0.42 32.32
N ASP A 299 -6.32 -1.38 32.91
CA ASP A 299 -6.31 -1.64 34.37
C ASP A 299 -7.73 -1.58 34.97
N THR A 300 -7.86 -0.95 36.13
CA THR A 300 -9.12 -0.64 36.81
C THR A 300 -9.62 0.77 36.49
N ILE A 301 -9.05 1.44 35.48
CA ILE A 301 -9.30 2.86 35.20
C ILE A 301 -10.45 3.02 34.21
N PHE A 302 -10.34 2.43 33.03
CA PHE A 302 -11.37 2.57 31.99
C PHE A 302 -11.45 1.37 31.03
N VAL A 303 -12.56 1.29 30.33
CA VAL A 303 -12.75 0.41 29.19
C VAL A 303 -13.25 1.23 27.98
N ASN A 304 -12.57 1.09 26.84
CA ASN A 304 -12.96 1.66 25.56
C ASN A 304 -13.49 0.56 24.65
N ILE A 305 -14.67 0.76 24.09
CA ILE A 305 -15.28 -0.12 23.09
C ILE A 305 -15.48 0.69 21.82
N LYS A 306 -14.94 0.22 20.71
CA LYS A 306 -15.09 0.82 19.38
C LYS A 306 -15.74 -0.20 18.46
N SER A 307 -16.84 0.19 17.84
CA SER A 307 -17.51 -0.61 16.80
C SER A 307 -17.57 0.21 15.52
N LYS A 308 -17.15 -0.39 14.40
CA LYS A 308 -17.09 0.29 13.10
C LYS A 308 -17.69 -0.61 12.02
N ILE A 309 -18.54 -0.04 11.20
CA ILE A 309 -19.05 -0.68 9.99
C ILE A 309 -18.67 0.18 8.78
N SER A 310 -18.15 -0.47 7.76
CA SER A 310 -17.59 0.21 6.59
C SER A 310 -18.11 -0.40 5.30
N PHE A 311 -18.41 0.46 4.34
CA PHE A 311 -18.70 0.07 2.96
C PHE A 311 -17.52 0.48 2.09
N ARG A 312 -16.92 -0.50 1.40
CA ARG A 312 -15.73 -0.32 0.56
C ARG A 312 -16.11 -0.47 -0.90
N TYR A 313 -15.81 0.55 -1.69
CA TYR A 313 -15.84 0.43 -3.15
C TYR A 313 -14.45 0.03 -3.64
N GLN A 314 -14.34 -1.24 -4.08
CA GLN A 314 -13.09 -1.80 -4.58
C GLN A 314 -12.80 -1.22 -5.98
N GLN A 315 -11.62 -0.65 -6.13
CA GLN A 315 -11.12 -0.19 -7.42
C GLN A 315 -10.38 -1.33 -8.14
N LYS A 316 -9.12 -1.14 -8.47
CA LYS A 316 -8.25 -2.16 -9.06
C LYS A 316 -7.38 -2.80 -7.97
N GLY A 317 -7.32 -4.13 -7.95
CA GLY A 317 -6.54 -4.85 -6.93
C GLY A 317 -7.09 -4.60 -5.52
N ASN A 318 -6.22 -4.22 -4.60
CA ASN A 318 -6.58 -3.94 -3.21
C ASN A 318 -6.91 -2.47 -2.92
N ASN A 319 -7.01 -1.63 -3.96
CA ASN A 319 -7.32 -0.22 -3.80
C ASN A 319 -8.81 -0.03 -3.55
N TYR A 320 -9.17 0.82 -2.61
CA TYR A 320 -10.56 1.07 -2.29
C TYR A 320 -10.81 2.51 -1.81
N PHE A 321 -12.04 2.93 -2.00
CA PHE A 321 -12.65 4.06 -1.33
C PHE A 321 -13.65 3.53 -0.30
N GLN A 322 -13.67 4.10 0.91
CA GLN A 322 -14.45 3.59 2.03
C GLN A 322 -15.28 4.70 2.66
N PHE A 323 -16.54 4.41 2.96
CA PHE A 323 -17.38 5.14 3.90
C PHE A 323 -17.58 4.31 5.14
N TYR A 324 -17.63 4.94 6.31
CA TYR A 324 -17.89 4.20 7.54
C TYR A 324 -18.63 5.01 8.58
N TYR A 325 -19.33 4.28 9.44
CA TYR A 325 -19.80 4.73 10.72
C TYR A 325 -19.03 4.03 11.82
N GLN A 326 -18.60 4.78 12.84
CA GLN A 326 -17.89 4.26 14.00
C GLN A 326 -18.50 4.83 15.27
N ASN A 327 -18.84 3.94 16.19
CA ASN A 327 -19.25 4.28 17.54
C ASN A 327 -18.11 3.96 18.51
N ILE A 328 -17.80 4.90 19.40
CA ILE A 328 -16.80 4.74 20.46
C ILE A 328 -17.51 5.03 21.79
N ASN A 329 -17.44 4.07 22.71
CA ASN A 329 -17.91 4.20 24.08
C ASN A 329 -16.74 4.01 25.04
N SER A 330 -16.54 4.95 25.93
CA SER A 330 -15.55 4.86 26.99
C SER A 330 -16.25 4.97 28.34
N ASN A 331 -16.05 3.95 29.18
CA ASN A 331 -16.61 3.91 30.54
C ASN A 331 -15.47 3.88 31.56
N LEU A 332 -15.62 4.64 32.64
CA LEU A 332 -14.71 4.55 33.77
C LEU A 332 -15.05 3.32 34.62
N LEU A 333 -14.04 2.62 35.07
CA LEU A 333 -14.15 1.51 36.04
C LEU A 333 -13.94 2.00 37.46
N SER A 334 -13.18 3.10 37.63
CA SER A 334 -13.04 3.84 38.89
C SER A 334 -13.11 5.34 38.64
N ALA A 335 -13.71 6.07 39.56
CA ALA A 335 -13.85 7.52 39.46
C ALA A 335 -12.88 8.24 40.42
N ASP A 336 -12.08 9.17 39.89
CA ASP A 336 -11.22 10.00 40.71
C ASP A 336 -11.97 11.19 41.30
N THR A 337 -12.74 10.92 42.35
CA THR A 337 -13.50 11.94 43.09
C THR A 337 -12.60 12.82 43.97
N SER A 338 -11.41 12.34 44.36
CA SER A 338 -10.47 13.06 45.21
C SER A 338 -9.87 14.28 44.48
N SER A 339 -9.43 14.08 43.24
CA SER A 339 -8.97 15.18 42.38
C SER A 339 -10.06 16.21 42.11
N VAL A 340 -11.30 15.77 41.88
CA VAL A 340 -12.43 16.69 41.67
C VAL A 340 -12.70 17.55 42.90
N ARG A 341 -12.63 16.96 44.10
CA ARG A 341 -12.82 17.70 45.37
C ARG A 341 -11.70 18.70 45.62
N ALA A 342 -10.44 18.28 45.38
CA ALA A 342 -9.27 19.10 45.66
C ALA A 342 -9.06 20.23 44.66
N GLN A 343 -9.23 19.95 43.36
CA GLN A 343 -8.86 20.87 42.28
C GLN A 343 -10.07 21.57 41.64
N LYS A 344 -11.30 21.11 41.91
CA LYS A 344 -12.54 21.57 41.25
C LYS A 344 -12.44 21.56 39.73
N THR A 345 -11.68 20.61 39.16
CA THR A 345 -11.45 20.42 37.73
C THR A 345 -11.98 19.07 37.28
N ILE A 346 -12.21 18.94 35.98
CA ILE A 346 -12.61 17.67 35.41
C ILE A 346 -11.42 16.69 35.42
N PRO A 347 -11.62 15.42 35.82
CA PRO A 347 -10.55 14.42 35.76
C PRO A 347 -10.02 14.21 34.34
N ASN A 348 -8.76 13.79 34.22
CA ASN A 348 -8.14 13.49 32.92
C ASN A 348 -8.85 12.34 32.18
N ASN A 349 -9.44 11.39 32.92
CA ASN A 349 -10.27 10.32 32.36
C ASN A 349 -11.74 10.62 32.61
N ASN A 350 -12.55 10.56 31.57
CA ASN A 350 -14.00 10.74 31.69
C ASN A 350 -14.74 9.75 30.79
N PRO A 351 -15.95 9.32 31.19
CA PRO A 351 -16.78 8.53 30.31
C PRO A 351 -17.33 9.39 29.18
N TYR A 352 -17.29 8.86 27.96
CA TYR A 352 -17.81 9.54 26.79
C TYR A 352 -18.35 8.57 25.76
N LYS A 353 -19.20 9.09 24.90
CA LYS A 353 -19.64 8.43 23.67
C LYS A 353 -19.30 9.32 22.47
N ILE A 354 -18.86 8.69 21.38
CA ILE A 354 -18.60 9.39 20.11
C ILE A 354 -19.24 8.60 18.98
N ASP A 355 -20.00 9.31 18.16
CA ASP A 355 -20.53 8.79 16.91
C ASP A 355 -19.81 9.49 15.75
N ASN A 356 -18.94 8.76 15.04
CA ASN A 356 -18.12 9.24 13.93
C ASN A 356 -18.68 8.77 12.59
N TYR A 357 -18.64 9.66 11.60
CA TYR A 357 -18.83 9.34 10.18
C TYR A 357 -17.54 9.68 9.44
N GLY A 358 -17.05 8.77 8.65
CA GLY A 358 -15.74 8.95 8.02
C GLY A 358 -15.67 8.44 6.61
N VAL A 359 -14.64 8.91 5.93
CA VAL A 359 -14.25 8.51 4.58
C VAL A 359 -12.78 8.13 4.58
N ALA A 360 -12.43 7.09 3.83
CA ALA A 360 -11.03 6.72 3.65
C ALA A 360 -10.75 6.36 2.19
N LEU A 361 -9.54 6.69 1.75
CA LEU A 361 -8.98 6.30 0.47
C LEU A 361 -7.73 5.49 0.72
N TYR A 362 -7.69 4.27 0.21
CA TYR A 362 -6.50 3.42 0.24
C TYR A 362 -6.03 3.12 -1.17
N GLN A 363 -4.77 3.39 -1.42
CA GLN A 363 -4.08 3.07 -2.66
C GLN A 363 -2.76 2.38 -2.36
N ARG A 364 -2.44 1.34 -3.13
CA ARG A 364 -1.19 0.61 -3.03
C ARG A 364 -0.76 0.09 -4.39
N ASP A 365 0.48 0.31 -4.72
CA ASP A 365 1.12 -0.17 -5.92
C ASP A 365 2.56 -0.62 -5.62
N TYR A 366 2.70 -1.89 -5.18
CA TYR A 366 3.99 -2.52 -4.91
C TYR A 366 4.39 -3.44 -6.06
N ASP A 367 5.69 -3.62 -6.25
CA ASP A 367 6.23 -4.65 -7.15
C ASP A 367 6.04 -6.06 -6.56
N TYR A 368 6.24 -6.22 -5.24
CA TYR A 368 6.05 -7.48 -4.52
C TYR A 368 5.58 -7.19 -3.09
N LEU A 369 4.41 -7.72 -2.70
CA LEU A 369 3.77 -7.36 -1.44
C LEU A 369 4.55 -7.80 -0.18
N PRO A 370 5.05 -9.04 -0.06
CA PRO A 370 5.71 -9.49 1.18
C PRO A 370 6.98 -8.71 1.51
N ASN A 371 7.73 -8.26 0.49
CA ASN A 371 9.00 -7.56 0.67
C ASN A 371 9.25 -6.55 -0.46
N PRO A 372 8.55 -5.39 -0.44
CA PRO A 372 8.58 -4.44 -1.54
C PRO A 372 9.96 -3.82 -1.74
N ARG A 373 10.36 -3.69 -3.01
CA ARG A 373 11.56 -2.96 -3.43
C ARG A 373 11.21 -1.64 -4.09
N LYS A 374 10.04 -1.59 -4.73
CA LYS A 374 9.54 -0.44 -5.46
C LYS A 374 8.04 -0.28 -5.26
N GLY A 375 7.61 0.97 -5.20
CA GLY A 375 6.20 1.29 -5.17
C GLY A 375 5.80 2.13 -3.97
N TYR A 376 4.51 2.24 -3.75
CA TYR A 376 3.97 3.06 -2.68
C TYR A 376 2.66 2.52 -2.13
N SER A 377 2.33 2.93 -0.91
CA SER A 377 0.96 2.88 -0.37
C SER A 377 0.60 4.20 0.28
N VAL A 378 -0.67 4.55 0.20
CA VAL A 378 -1.25 5.75 0.82
C VAL A 378 -2.62 5.38 1.38
N LEU A 379 -2.82 5.67 2.65
CA LEU A 379 -4.12 5.65 3.32
C LEU A 379 -4.40 7.05 3.86
N VAL A 380 -5.46 7.66 3.39
CA VAL A 380 -6.00 8.91 3.94
C VAL A 380 -7.34 8.60 4.57
N ASP A 381 -7.51 8.96 5.82
CA ASP A 381 -8.77 8.78 6.56
C ASP A 381 -9.18 10.11 7.21
N PHE A 382 -10.43 10.46 7.06
CA PHE A 382 -11.02 11.63 7.66
C PHE A 382 -12.36 11.28 8.27
N ALA A 383 -12.56 11.67 9.53
CA ALA A 383 -13.85 11.50 10.21
C ALA A 383 -14.28 12.75 10.95
N VAL A 384 -15.57 12.98 10.93
CA VAL A 384 -16.26 13.96 11.76
C VAL A 384 -17.22 13.24 12.69
N GLY A 385 -17.21 13.61 13.95
CA GLY A 385 -18.09 13.00 14.95
C GLY A 385 -18.60 13.96 15.98
N GLN A 386 -19.64 13.50 16.66
CA GLN A 386 -20.18 14.17 17.84
C GLN A 386 -19.74 13.41 19.09
N LYS A 387 -18.97 14.07 19.93
CA LYS A 387 -18.60 13.59 21.26
C LYS A 387 -19.66 14.06 22.27
N THR A 388 -20.09 13.15 23.11
CA THR A 388 -20.95 13.42 24.26
C THR A 388 -20.25 12.92 25.53
N VAL A 389 -19.93 13.83 26.46
CA VAL A 389 -19.42 13.47 27.79
C VAL A 389 -20.57 12.91 28.61
N ILE A 390 -20.38 11.71 29.16
CA ILE A 390 -21.36 11.04 29.99
C ILE A 390 -21.11 11.42 31.45
N ARG A 391 -22.14 11.79 32.18
CA ARG A 391 -22.00 12.10 33.61
C ARG A 391 -21.75 10.82 34.41
N ASN A 392 -20.57 10.68 35.01
CA ASN A 392 -20.31 9.62 35.99
C ASN A 392 -21.06 9.96 37.28
N SER A 393 -21.73 9.00 37.88
CA SER A 393 -22.58 9.19 39.07
C SER A 393 -21.77 9.68 40.28
N GLU A 394 -20.61 9.08 40.54
CA GLU A 394 -19.75 9.41 41.70
C GLU A 394 -19.18 10.82 41.55
N ILE A 395 -18.63 11.17 40.38
CA ILE A 395 -18.13 12.52 40.08
C ILE A 395 -19.26 13.55 40.16
N ASN A 396 -20.47 13.22 39.68
CA ASN A 396 -21.59 14.12 39.68
C ASN A 396 -22.16 14.44 41.09
N GLN A 397 -21.92 13.52 42.03
CA GLN A 397 -22.28 13.73 43.44
C GLN A 397 -21.35 14.73 44.16
N VAL A 398 -20.13 14.93 43.65
CA VAL A 398 -19.24 15.96 44.18
C VAL A 398 -19.73 17.34 43.79
N LYS A 399 -20.25 18.08 44.78
CA LYS A 399 -20.79 19.42 44.60
C LYS A 399 -19.85 20.46 45.25
N PHE A 400 -19.76 21.63 44.62
CA PHE A 400 -19.02 22.77 45.15
C PHE A 400 -19.84 24.05 44.91
N LEU A 401 -19.62 25.03 45.80
CA LEU A 401 -20.31 26.31 45.68
C LEU A 401 -19.76 27.07 44.46
N ASN A 402 -20.65 27.55 43.62
CA ASN A 402 -20.31 28.43 42.52
C ASN A 402 -20.39 29.86 43.01
N ASP A 403 -19.26 30.58 43.05
CA ASP A 403 -19.15 31.95 43.61
C ASP A 403 -19.98 32.98 42.83
N GLN A 404 -20.29 32.73 41.55
CA GLN A 404 -21.08 33.64 40.73
C GLN A 404 -22.60 33.48 40.93
N THR A 405 -23.05 32.24 41.16
CA THR A 405 -24.48 31.92 41.25
C THR A 405 -24.95 31.61 42.65
N ASN A 406 -24.03 31.49 43.61
CA ASN A 406 -24.25 31.04 45.00
C ASN A 406 -25.04 29.72 45.13
N LYS A 407 -24.86 28.79 44.14
CA LYS A 407 -25.52 27.48 44.10
C LYS A 407 -24.49 26.37 44.13
N PHE A 408 -24.87 25.23 44.71
CA PHE A 408 -24.08 24.01 44.63
C PHE A 408 -24.23 23.37 43.26
N ILE A 409 -23.12 23.28 42.53
CA ILE A 409 -23.08 22.72 41.19
C ILE A 409 -22.11 21.55 41.11
N SER A 410 -22.29 20.66 40.15
CA SER A 410 -21.34 19.64 39.77
C SER A 410 -20.33 20.20 38.76
N ILE A 411 -19.17 19.60 38.66
CA ILE A 411 -18.19 19.93 37.61
C ILE A 411 -18.78 19.80 36.21
N TYR A 412 -19.70 18.87 36.00
CA TYR A 412 -20.38 18.71 34.71
C TYR A 412 -21.29 19.86 34.32
N ASP A 413 -21.74 20.68 35.29
CA ASP A 413 -22.61 21.84 35.02
C ASP A 413 -21.78 23.00 34.45
N THR A 414 -20.45 22.99 34.59
CA THR A 414 -19.54 23.98 34.01
C THR A 414 -19.05 23.60 32.60
N LEU A 415 -19.40 22.40 32.11
CA LEU A 415 -18.88 21.86 30.87
C LEU A 415 -19.89 21.88 29.74
N LYS A 416 -19.40 22.05 28.52
CA LYS A 416 -20.14 21.77 27.31
C LYS A 416 -20.07 20.24 27.03
N LEU A 417 -21.12 19.52 27.49
CA LEU A 417 -21.16 18.05 27.39
C LEU A 417 -21.16 17.51 25.96
N ARG A 418 -21.54 18.31 24.97
CA ARG A 418 -21.53 17.93 23.55
C ARG A 418 -20.56 18.78 22.77
N SER A 419 -19.72 18.17 21.96
CA SER A 419 -18.75 18.86 21.11
C SER A 419 -18.49 18.10 19.82
N THR A 420 -18.11 18.82 18.77
CA THR A 420 -17.64 18.21 17.53
C THR A 420 -16.21 17.72 17.71
N ARG A 421 -15.92 16.58 17.11
CA ARG A 421 -14.59 15.98 17.03
C ARG A 421 -14.24 15.72 15.57
N LEU A 422 -13.02 16.07 15.19
CA LEU A 422 -12.47 15.75 13.87
C LEU A 422 -11.27 14.85 14.07
N ASN A 423 -11.19 13.81 13.26
CA ASN A 423 -10.02 12.93 13.17
C ASN A 423 -9.49 12.99 11.75
N PHE A 424 -8.19 13.12 11.63
CA PHE A 424 -7.47 12.98 10.37
C PHE A 424 -6.31 12.02 10.55
N SER A 425 -6.19 11.05 9.65
CA SER A 425 -4.99 10.23 9.59
C SER A 425 -4.48 10.07 8.16
N LEU A 426 -3.16 10.04 8.04
CA LEU A 426 -2.42 9.80 6.81
C LEU A 426 -1.34 8.78 7.10
N ASN A 427 -1.37 7.66 6.39
CA ASN A 427 -0.31 6.66 6.45
C ASN A 427 0.24 6.46 5.05
N THR A 428 1.53 6.64 4.88
CA THR A 428 2.19 6.46 3.58
C THR A 428 3.43 5.60 3.72
N ALA A 429 3.71 4.81 2.69
CA ALA A 429 4.97 4.12 2.56
C ALA A 429 5.45 4.22 1.11
N PHE A 430 6.72 4.55 0.92
CA PHE A 430 7.36 4.65 -0.38
C PHE A 430 8.61 3.77 -0.41
N PHE A 431 8.78 3.03 -1.49
CA PHE A 431 9.93 2.18 -1.73
C PHE A 431 10.63 2.63 -3.01
N ILE A 432 11.85 3.15 -2.87
CA ILE A 432 12.64 3.71 -3.96
C ILE A 432 13.86 2.82 -4.17
N PRO A 433 13.94 2.06 -5.28
CA PRO A 433 15.06 1.16 -5.52
C PRO A 433 16.36 1.92 -5.75
N ILE A 434 17.44 1.47 -5.10
CA ILE A 434 18.80 1.93 -5.31
C ILE A 434 19.63 0.75 -5.82
N GLY A 435 19.87 0.73 -7.13
CA GLY A 435 20.54 -0.41 -7.77
C GLY A 435 19.71 -1.70 -7.74
N LYS A 436 20.40 -2.86 -7.83
CA LYS A 436 19.72 -4.15 -8.00
C LYS A 436 19.25 -4.81 -6.69
N ARG A 437 19.88 -4.50 -5.55
CA ARG A 437 19.67 -5.21 -4.28
C ARG A 437 19.37 -4.30 -3.10
N SER A 438 19.07 -3.02 -3.32
CA SER A 438 18.80 -2.09 -2.24
C SER A 438 17.58 -1.23 -2.53
N THR A 439 16.93 -0.78 -1.46
CA THR A 439 15.84 0.20 -1.52
C THR A 439 15.91 1.15 -0.34
N ILE A 440 15.45 2.38 -0.55
CA ILE A 440 15.09 3.29 0.51
C ILE A 440 13.59 3.13 0.76
N HIS A 441 13.24 2.82 1.99
CA HIS A 441 11.88 2.84 2.49
C HIS A 441 11.64 4.10 3.31
N GLN A 442 10.63 4.85 2.94
CA GLN A 442 10.18 6.04 3.65
C GLN A 442 8.75 5.82 4.11
N LYS A 443 8.47 6.13 5.37
CA LYS A 443 7.14 6.00 5.95
C LYS A 443 6.77 7.30 6.65
N ILE A 444 5.56 7.79 6.41
CA ILE A 444 4.97 8.94 7.12
C ILE A 444 3.67 8.48 7.73
N ASP A 445 3.52 8.66 9.02
CA ASP A 445 2.26 8.44 9.74
C ASP A 445 1.87 9.74 10.45
N LEU A 446 0.72 10.27 10.09
CA LEU A 446 0.09 11.42 10.75
C LEU A 446 -1.25 10.98 11.34
N ASN A 447 -1.43 11.25 12.62
CA ASN A 447 -2.70 11.10 13.31
C ASN A 447 -3.00 12.39 14.06
N ALA A 448 -4.13 13.01 13.79
CA ALA A 448 -4.51 14.27 14.40
C ALA A 448 -5.96 14.22 14.87
N LEU A 449 -6.14 14.46 16.15
CA LEU A 449 -7.41 14.59 16.83
C LEU A 449 -7.65 16.06 17.18
N PHE A 450 -8.76 16.60 16.71
CA PHE A 450 -9.19 17.97 16.99
C PHE A 450 -10.54 17.92 17.74
N ALA A 451 -10.54 18.40 18.96
CA ALA A 451 -11.74 18.56 19.77
C ALA A 451 -11.54 19.71 20.76
N LYS A 452 -12.62 20.34 21.20
CA LYS A 452 -12.56 21.44 22.16
C LYS A 452 -11.97 20.99 23.52
N GLN A 453 -12.21 19.74 23.90
CA GLN A 453 -11.70 19.11 25.11
C GLN A 453 -11.35 17.66 24.78
N ILE A 454 -10.17 17.23 25.15
CA ILE A 454 -9.64 15.88 24.93
C ILE A 454 -9.34 15.26 26.30
N PHE A 455 -9.77 14.02 26.50
CA PHE A 455 -9.45 13.26 27.71
C PHE A 455 -8.29 12.30 27.46
N PHE A 456 -7.59 11.88 28.51
CA PHE A 456 -6.47 10.95 28.40
C PHE A 456 -6.88 9.63 27.74
N ASN A 457 -8.05 9.10 28.08
CA ASN A 457 -8.60 7.88 27.49
C ASN A 457 -9.07 8.03 26.01
N GLU A 458 -8.90 9.24 25.39
CA GLU A 458 -9.11 9.49 23.96
C GLU A 458 -7.81 9.51 23.15
N LEU A 459 -6.66 9.64 23.79
CA LEU A 459 -5.39 9.80 23.11
C LEU A 459 -5.04 8.58 22.25
N ASN A 460 -4.32 8.84 21.18
CA ASN A 460 -3.72 7.78 20.38
C ASN A 460 -2.42 7.33 21.02
N ASN A 461 -2.21 6.02 21.04
CA ASN A 461 -0.98 5.41 21.56
C ASN A 461 -0.07 5.05 20.37
N PHE A 462 1.23 5.24 20.53
CA PHE A 462 2.24 4.82 19.57
C PHE A 462 3.55 4.53 20.29
N GLY A 463 4.49 3.96 19.59
CA GLY A 463 5.73 3.36 20.08
C GLY A 463 5.80 1.90 19.62
N GLY A 464 7.01 1.31 19.65
CA GLY A 464 7.24 -0.07 19.27
C GLY A 464 7.66 -0.27 17.80
N TYR A 465 7.75 -1.54 17.41
CA TYR A 465 8.33 -1.95 16.12
C TYR A 465 7.67 -1.32 14.90
N SER A 466 6.36 -1.19 14.91
CA SER A 466 5.57 -0.77 13.76
C SER A 466 5.43 0.75 13.60
N THR A 467 5.61 1.52 14.70
CA THR A 467 5.36 2.97 14.72
C THR A 467 6.63 3.79 14.98
N LEU A 468 7.18 3.73 16.19
CA LEU A 468 8.39 4.46 16.59
C LEU A 468 9.33 3.51 17.33
N ARG A 469 10.32 2.97 16.62
CA ARG A 469 11.30 2.03 17.20
C ARG A 469 12.24 2.76 18.16
N GLY A 470 12.61 2.05 19.23
CA GLY A 470 13.39 2.62 20.34
C GLY A 470 12.54 2.92 21.58
N PHE A 471 11.23 2.72 21.48
CA PHE A 471 10.25 2.83 22.56
C PHE A 471 9.48 1.53 22.73
N ASP A 472 8.88 1.32 23.89
CA ASP A 472 8.01 0.17 24.12
C ASP A 472 6.70 0.28 23.33
N GLU A 473 6.02 -0.84 23.13
CA GLU A 473 4.74 -0.86 22.41
C GLU A 473 3.70 0.00 23.14
N ASN A 474 3.14 0.99 22.42
CA ASN A 474 2.12 1.92 22.92
C ASN A 474 2.57 2.77 24.12
N GLU A 475 3.85 3.05 24.28
CA GLU A 475 4.42 3.82 25.39
C GLU A 475 4.03 5.30 25.35
N LEU A 476 3.90 5.86 24.16
CA LEU A 476 3.67 7.29 23.96
C LEU A 476 2.21 7.59 23.67
N PHE A 477 1.71 8.69 24.20
CA PHE A 477 0.33 9.14 24.05
C PHE A 477 0.29 10.53 23.43
N ALA A 478 -0.52 10.72 22.40
CA ALA A 478 -0.65 12.02 21.74
C ALA A 478 -2.07 12.27 21.23
N SER A 479 -2.48 13.54 21.27
CA SER A 479 -3.65 14.05 20.55
C SER A 479 -3.32 14.23 19.06
N LYS A 480 -2.08 14.66 18.75
CA LYS A 480 -1.56 14.75 17.39
C LYS A 480 -0.15 14.18 17.36
N ALA A 481 0.13 13.39 16.35
CA ALA A 481 1.45 12.81 16.13
C ALA A 481 1.75 12.75 14.63
N LEU A 482 2.91 13.26 14.24
CA LEU A 482 3.50 13.12 12.92
C LEU A 482 4.80 12.36 13.06
N SER A 483 4.88 11.14 12.55
CA SER A 483 6.11 10.36 12.53
C SER A 483 6.66 10.19 11.12
N TYR A 484 7.98 10.18 11.03
CA TYR A 484 8.72 9.88 9.81
C TYR A 484 9.75 8.79 10.09
N THR A 485 9.78 7.79 9.20
CA THR A 485 10.78 6.72 9.23
C THR A 485 11.52 6.69 7.91
N LEU A 486 12.83 6.70 7.96
CA LEU A 486 13.74 6.47 6.86
C LEU A 486 14.49 5.17 7.11
N GLU A 487 14.49 4.25 6.12
CA GLU A 487 15.09 2.94 6.27
C GLU A 487 15.81 2.54 4.98
N TYR A 488 17.08 2.21 5.09
CA TYR A 488 17.85 1.60 4.03
C TYR A 488 17.78 0.08 4.19
N ARG A 489 17.33 -0.63 3.15
CA ARG A 489 17.26 -2.11 3.10
C ARG A 489 18.19 -2.67 2.05
N TYR A 490 18.95 -3.69 2.42
CA TYR A 490 19.73 -4.51 1.52
C TYR A 490 19.13 -5.91 1.47
N PHE A 491 18.73 -6.35 0.27
CA PHE A 491 18.06 -7.63 0.05
C PHE A 491 19.09 -8.76 -0.07
N ILE A 492 19.01 -9.73 0.84
CA ILE A 492 19.82 -10.95 0.86
C ILE A 492 19.06 -12.14 0.28
N GLY A 493 17.76 -12.02 0.09
CA GLY A 493 16.86 -13.00 -0.52
C GLY A 493 15.58 -12.36 -0.99
N GLU A 494 14.66 -13.13 -1.55
CA GLU A 494 13.36 -12.63 -2.01
C GLU A 494 12.53 -12.04 -0.84
N ASN A 495 12.49 -12.77 0.29
CA ASN A 495 11.77 -12.37 1.51
C ASN A 495 12.71 -12.04 2.67
N SER A 496 13.98 -11.76 2.38
CA SER A 496 14.97 -11.48 3.42
C SER A 496 15.73 -10.20 3.13
N ASN A 497 15.84 -9.34 4.12
CA ASN A 497 16.61 -8.11 4.05
C ASN A 497 17.24 -7.76 5.40
N VAL A 498 18.32 -7.00 5.34
CA VAL A 498 18.92 -6.33 6.50
C VAL A 498 18.99 -4.84 6.22
N GLY A 499 19.00 -4.03 7.26
CA GLY A 499 19.01 -2.59 7.04
C GLY A 499 19.29 -1.76 8.26
N LEU A 500 19.40 -0.45 8.01
CA LEU A 500 19.52 0.58 9.03
C LEU A 500 18.30 1.49 8.93
N PHE A 501 17.87 2.00 10.06
CA PHE A 501 16.75 2.94 10.11
C PHE A 501 17.02 4.11 11.04
N ALA A 502 16.34 5.21 10.77
CA ALA A 502 16.13 6.33 11.67
C ALA A 502 14.65 6.73 11.61
N ASN A 503 14.08 7.03 12.75
CA ASN A 503 12.72 7.53 12.87
C ASN A 503 12.64 8.66 13.88
N ALA A 504 11.68 9.55 13.68
CA ALA A 504 11.37 10.63 14.62
C ALA A 504 9.86 10.90 14.56
N ALA A 505 9.32 11.43 15.66
CA ALA A 505 7.93 11.86 15.70
C ALA A 505 7.83 13.25 16.35
N ALA A 506 7.00 14.12 15.80
CA ALA A 506 6.55 15.33 16.47
C ALA A 506 5.21 15.02 17.12
N ILE A 507 5.13 15.17 18.43
CA ILE A 507 3.93 14.84 19.21
C ILE A 507 3.41 16.05 19.96
N GLU A 508 2.08 16.14 20.00
CA GLU A 508 1.35 17.14 20.77
C GLU A 508 0.36 16.42 21.67
N ASN A 509 0.34 16.81 22.93
CA ASN A 509 -0.62 16.32 23.91
C ASN A 509 -1.39 17.50 24.52
N THR A 510 -2.69 17.57 24.26
CA THR A 510 -3.59 18.66 24.68
C THR A 510 -4.70 18.09 25.57
N ILE A 511 -4.36 17.44 26.69
CA ILE A 511 -5.37 16.88 27.61
C ILE A 511 -6.11 18.00 28.35
N GLN A 512 -5.42 19.07 28.72
CA GLN A 512 -5.99 20.25 29.37
C GLN A 512 -5.60 21.47 28.54
N SER A 513 -6.55 22.36 28.31
CA SER A 513 -6.36 23.59 27.50
C SER A 513 -5.16 24.45 27.91
N ASP A 514 -4.64 24.26 29.12
CA ASP A 514 -3.58 25.08 29.70
C ASP A 514 -2.21 24.39 29.76
N LYS A 515 -2.11 23.11 29.37
CA LYS A 515 -0.84 22.37 29.31
C LYS A 515 -0.63 21.78 27.93
N PHE A 516 0.08 22.51 27.12
CA PHE A 516 0.60 22.04 25.83
C PHE A 516 1.91 21.29 26.08
N ILE A 517 1.91 19.97 25.81
CA ILE A 517 3.14 19.17 25.85
C ILE A 517 3.52 18.89 24.41
N TYR A 518 4.67 19.40 24.00
CA TYR A 518 5.29 19.12 22.72
C TYR A 518 6.60 18.38 22.93
N ASP A 519 6.81 17.29 22.21
CA ASP A 519 8.04 16.53 22.24
C ASP A 519 8.41 16.01 20.84
N ILE A 520 9.68 15.72 20.63
CA ILE A 520 10.21 15.13 19.40
C ILE A 520 11.00 13.87 19.76
N PRO A 521 10.33 12.77 20.14
CA PRO A 521 10.98 11.49 20.33
C PRO A 521 11.58 10.98 19.02
N TYR A 522 12.77 10.41 19.09
CA TYR A 522 13.46 9.85 17.94
C TYR A 522 14.14 8.52 18.28
N GLY A 523 14.39 7.72 17.26
CA GLY A 523 15.09 6.46 17.40
C GLY A 523 15.85 6.09 16.13
N PHE A 524 16.85 5.26 16.29
CA PHE A 524 17.63 4.72 15.17
C PHE A 524 18.17 3.34 15.54
N GLY A 525 18.57 2.58 14.52
CA GLY A 525 19.08 1.25 14.77
C GLY A 525 19.22 0.40 13.52
N ALA A 526 19.27 -0.90 13.73
CA ALA A 526 19.40 -1.90 12.69
C ALA A 526 18.19 -2.85 12.68
N ILE A 527 17.87 -3.36 11.49
CA ILE A 527 16.82 -4.36 11.28
C ILE A 527 17.35 -5.56 10.52
N ALA A 528 16.75 -6.71 10.78
CA ALA A 528 16.91 -7.91 9.97
C ALA A 528 15.56 -8.61 9.85
N ASN A 529 15.11 -8.81 8.62
CA ASN A 529 13.94 -9.62 8.31
C ASN A 529 14.45 -10.84 7.55
N ILE A 530 14.31 -12.02 8.12
CA ILE A 530 14.93 -13.24 7.62
C ILE A 530 13.85 -14.30 7.43
N GLN A 531 13.73 -14.82 6.21
CA GLN A 531 12.86 -15.95 5.95
C GLN A 531 13.45 -17.22 6.59
N VAL A 532 12.65 -17.85 7.44
CA VAL A 532 12.97 -19.13 8.10
C VAL A 532 11.85 -20.11 7.80
N GLY A 533 12.11 -21.05 6.92
CA GLY A 533 11.09 -21.98 6.45
C GLY A 533 9.92 -21.26 5.76
N LYS A 534 8.71 -21.43 6.28
CA LYS A 534 7.50 -20.72 5.81
C LYS A 534 7.26 -19.39 6.51
N GLY A 535 8.02 -19.06 7.55
CA GLY A 535 7.86 -17.82 8.34
C GLY A 535 8.92 -16.77 8.04
N ILE A 536 8.73 -15.61 8.64
CA ILE A 536 9.68 -14.50 8.63
C ILE A 536 10.00 -14.12 10.08
N LEU A 537 11.29 -14.13 10.40
CA LEU A 537 11.82 -13.62 11.64
C LEU A 537 12.15 -12.14 11.47
N ASN A 538 11.49 -11.28 12.23
CA ASN A 538 11.71 -9.84 12.25
C ASN A 538 12.50 -9.49 13.51
N LEU A 539 13.64 -8.86 13.34
CA LEU A 539 14.51 -8.40 14.40
C LEU A 539 14.75 -6.90 14.25
N ALA A 540 14.73 -6.14 15.34
CA ALA A 540 15.23 -4.78 15.35
C ALA A 540 15.95 -4.50 16.66
N TYR A 541 17.14 -3.93 16.55
CA TYR A 541 17.86 -3.32 17.66
C TYR A 541 17.76 -1.81 17.51
N ALA A 542 17.21 -1.14 18.52
CA ALA A 542 16.83 0.25 18.45
C ALA A 542 17.25 1.03 19.71
N LEU A 543 17.78 2.20 19.49
CA LEU A 543 18.01 3.21 20.51
C LEU A 543 17.02 4.33 20.34
N GLY A 544 16.34 4.73 21.41
CA GLY A 544 15.40 5.84 21.41
C GLY A 544 15.74 6.89 22.46
N SER A 545 15.31 8.12 22.20
CA SER A 545 15.41 9.24 23.12
C SER A 545 14.21 10.16 22.96
N GLN A 546 13.77 10.73 24.05
CA GLN A 546 12.75 11.78 24.10
C GLN A 546 13.26 12.96 24.92
N GLN A 547 12.56 14.10 24.88
CA GLN A 547 12.94 15.33 25.55
C GLN A 547 13.24 15.09 27.03
N GLY A 548 14.42 15.59 27.50
CA GLY A 548 14.87 15.45 28.88
C GLY A 548 15.53 14.10 29.22
N ASN A 549 15.56 13.12 28.32
CA ASN A 549 16.21 11.84 28.54
C ASN A 549 17.38 11.66 27.55
N PRO A 550 18.64 11.60 28.02
CA PRO A 550 19.77 11.38 27.13
C PRO A 550 19.73 9.95 26.54
N LEU A 551 20.34 9.79 25.37
CA LEU A 551 20.59 8.49 24.78
C LEU A 551 21.41 7.62 25.72
N GLN A 552 20.91 6.43 26.03
CA GLN A 552 21.59 5.46 26.88
C GLN A 552 21.61 4.09 26.21
N LEU A 553 22.79 3.55 25.97
CA LEU A 553 22.94 2.21 25.38
C LEU A 553 22.28 1.12 26.22
N SER A 554 22.24 1.30 27.54
CA SER A 554 21.57 0.38 28.47
C SER A 554 20.03 0.34 28.31
N LYS A 555 19.45 1.35 27.66
CA LYS A 555 18.02 1.43 27.37
C LYS A 555 17.66 1.00 25.94
N ALA A 556 18.61 0.40 25.24
CA ALA A 556 18.35 -0.13 23.91
C ALA A 556 17.18 -1.14 23.94
N LYS A 557 16.31 -1.03 22.96
CA LYS A 557 15.17 -1.94 22.79
C LYS A 557 15.52 -2.99 21.75
N PHE A 558 15.21 -4.24 22.08
CA PHE A 558 15.30 -5.33 21.15
C PHE A 558 13.88 -5.78 20.80
N HIS A 559 13.47 -5.52 19.58
CA HIS A 559 12.18 -5.97 19.07
C HIS A 559 12.36 -7.28 18.33
N PHE A 560 11.55 -8.24 18.69
CA PHE A 560 11.55 -9.59 18.11
C PHE A 560 10.13 -9.93 17.68
N GLY A 561 9.98 -10.43 16.47
CA GLY A 561 8.70 -10.90 15.97
C GLY A 561 8.89 -12.09 15.02
N VAL A 562 8.02 -13.08 15.13
CA VAL A 562 7.97 -14.22 14.20
C VAL A 562 6.61 -14.23 13.55
N VAL A 563 6.59 -14.20 12.23
CA VAL A 563 5.36 -14.38 11.45
C VAL A 563 5.43 -15.76 10.82
N ASN A 564 4.55 -16.66 11.24
CA ASN A 564 4.42 -17.98 10.64
C ASN A 564 3.19 -18.04 9.73
N TYR A 565 3.37 -18.59 8.54
CA TYR A 565 2.31 -18.89 7.58
C TYR A 565 2.06 -20.40 7.56
N PHE A 566 0.80 -20.81 7.71
CA PHE A 566 0.40 -22.23 7.72
C PHE A 566 -0.22 -22.67 6.42
#